data_9183ab13b8b26102f5601da267b9dfc1
#
_entry.id   9183ab13b8b26102f5601da267b9dfc1
#
_cell.length_a   1.000
_cell.length_b   1.000
_cell.length_c   1.000
_cell.angle_alpha   90.00
_cell.angle_beta   90.00
_cell.angle_gamma   90.00
#
_symmetry.space_group_name_H-M   'P 1'
#
loop_
_entity.id
_entity.type
_entity.pdbx_description
1 polymer ?
#
loop_
_entity_poly.entity_id
_entity_poly.type
_entity_poly.pdbx_seq_one_letter_code
_entity_poly.pdbx_strand_id
1 'polypeptide(L)'
;HEEASVEIVKQAVRLEKEGYHALIPWCGGDPGLVACREAVRIPVAGPLQSSCVIASTLGYRFGVITPLSKNIKLVEQRIWNLKLHPYLAGVRAVDIPVLDLRKNLKALLDLLTGLIQKMVIEDGADVVVTTCMGFFGVSEELMKRVPVPVVDPGWAAVRMAETCVRMRMSHSKGTYGFPKEK
;
A
#
# COMPACT_ATOMS: atom_id res chain seq x y z
N HIS A 1 -2.18 -14.32 5.17
CA HIS A 1 -2.94 -13.21 4.54
C HIS A 1 -4.41 -13.58 4.30
N GLU A 2 -4.71 -14.79 3.85
CA GLU A 2 -6.08 -15.19 3.51
C GLU A 2 -6.98 -15.32 4.74
N GLU A 3 -6.50 -15.90 5.84
CA GLU A 3 -7.23 -15.95 7.12
C GLU A 3 -7.57 -14.54 7.61
N ALA A 4 -6.61 -13.61 7.55
CA ALA A 4 -6.86 -12.22 7.91
C ALA A 4 -7.91 -11.56 7.00
N SER A 5 -8.01 -11.94 5.73
CA SER A 5 -8.98 -11.36 4.78
C SER A 5 -10.42 -11.61 5.21
N VAL A 6 -10.71 -12.79 5.75
CA VAL A 6 -12.08 -13.13 6.23
C VAL A 6 -12.51 -12.20 7.36
N GLU A 7 -11.63 -11.97 8.33
CA GLU A 7 -11.95 -11.10 9.46
C GLU A 7 -12.04 -9.63 9.05
N ILE A 8 -11.17 -9.18 8.14
CA ILE A 8 -11.21 -7.83 7.59
C ILE A 8 -12.55 -7.55 6.89
N VAL A 9 -13.08 -8.50 6.13
CA VAL A 9 -14.39 -8.35 5.45
C VAL A 9 -15.52 -8.25 6.48
N LYS A 10 -15.52 -9.08 7.53
CA LYS A 10 -16.51 -8.99 8.61
C LYS A 10 -16.48 -7.62 9.30
N GLN A 11 -15.28 -7.13 9.60
CA GLN A 11 -15.10 -5.80 10.19
C GLN A 11 -15.55 -4.70 9.24
N ALA A 12 -15.28 -4.82 7.93
CA ALA A 12 -15.72 -3.85 6.93
C ALA A 12 -17.25 -3.70 6.93
N VAL A 13 -17.99 -4.82 6.93
CA VAL A 13 -19.47 -4.80 6.99
C VAL A 13 -19.98 -4.20 8.31
N ARG A 14 -19.32 -4.50 9.43
CA ARG A 14 -19.68 -3.94 10.73
C ARG A 14 -19.47 -2.43 10.75
N LEU A 15 -18.31 -1.95 10.33
CA LEU A 15 -17.95 -0.54 10.36
C LEU A 15 -18.85 0.29 9.41
N GLU A 16 -19.23 -0.24 8.26
CA GLU A 16 -20.21 0.43 7.40
C GLU A 16 -21.56 0.62 8.12
N LYS A 17 -22.06 -0.41 8.83
CA LYS A 17 -23.29 -0.30 9.63
C LYS A 17 -23.19 0.68 10.79
N GLU A 18 -21.97 0.87 11.33
CA GLU A 18 -21.67 1.85 12.38
C GLU A 18 -21.56 3.28 11.84
N GLY A 19 -21.68 3.50 10.50
CA GLY A 19 -21.72 4.81 9.88
C GLY A 19 -20.35 5.37 9.47
N TYR A 20 -19.31 4.54 9.40
CA TYR A 20 -18.02 4.98 8.81
C TYR A 20 -18.18 5.26 7.31
N HIS A 21 -17.46 6.27 6.82
CA HIS A 21 -17.60 6.76 5.44
C HIS A 21 -16.58 6.16 4.45
N ALA A 22 -15.51 5.56 4.95
CA ALA A 22 -14.50 4.86 4.16
C ALA A 22 -13.75 3.83 5.03
N LEU A 23 -13.08 2.89 4.39
CA LEU A 23 -12.29 1.85 5.06
C LEU A 23 -10.89 1.75 4.48
N ILE A 24 -9.93 1.43 5.33
CA ILE A 24 -8.55 1.14 4.94
C ILE A 24 -8.13 -0.15 5.62
N PRO A 25 -7.94 -1.26 4.89
CA PRO A 25 -7.25 -2.43 5.43
C PRO A 25 -5.82 -2.03 5.80
N TRP A 26 -5.54 -1.83 7.10
CA TRP A 26 -4.27 -1.24 7.55
C TRP A 26 -3.11 -2.22 7.44
N CYS A 27 -2.88 -2.72 6.23
CA CYS A 27 -1.79 -3.64 5.89
C CYS A 27 -1.29 -3.36 4.47
N GLY A 28 0.02 -3.17 4.32
CA GLY A 28 0.66 -2.86 3.05
C GLY A 28 0.63 -3.99 1.99
N GLY A 29 -0.10 -5.05 2.27
CA GLY A 29 -0.38 -6.13 1.33
C GLY A 29 -1.79 -6.12 0.79
N ASP A 30 -2.62 -5.15 1.13
CA ASP A 30 -4.03 -5.02 0.71
C ASP A 30 -4.84 -6.33 0.90
N PRO A 31 -4.77 -7.03 2.06
CA PRO A 31 -5.50 -8.28 2.25
C PRO A 31 -7.01 -8.03 2.22
N GLY A 32 -7.74 -8.89 1.51
CA GLY A 32 -9.20 -8.81 1.43
C GLY A 32 -9.77 -7.59 0.70
N LEU A 33 -8.94 -6.78 0.03
CA LEU A 33 -9.36 -5.52 -0.58
C LEU A 33 -10.53 -5.70 -1.56
N VAL A 34 -10.46 -6.69 -2.45
CA VAL A 34 -11.52 -6.99 -3.43
C VAL A 34 -12.79 -7.43 -2.70
N ALA A 35 -12.69 -8.37 -1.78
CA ALA A 35 -13.82 -8.90 -1.03
C ALA A 35 -14.50 -7.81 -0.15
N CYS A 36 -13.72 -6.89 0.45
CA CYS A 36 -14.29 -5.73 1.13
C CYS A 36 -15.10 -4.85 0.16
N ARG A 37 -14.57 -4.57 -1.03
CA ARG A 37 -15.27 -3.77 -2.05
C ARG A 37 -16.56 -4.42 -2.52
N GLU A 38 -16.61 -5.74 -2.57
CA GLU A 38 -17.84 -6.49 -2.85
C GLU A 38 -18.84 -6.39 -1.70
N ALA A 39 -18.35 -6.45 -0.45
CA ALA A 39 -19.20 -6.54 0.74
C ALA A 39 -19.83 -5.21 1.19
N VAL A 40 -19.18 -4.06 0.90
CA VAL A 40 -19.64 -2.74 1.37
C VAL A 40 -19.89 -1.75 0.23
N ARG A 41 -20.66 -0.68 0.50
CA ARG A 41 -20.93 0.41 -0.44
C ARG A 41 -19.96 1.57 -0.31
N ILE A 42 -19.39 1.76 0.89
CA ILE A 42 -18.42 2.83 1.17
C ILE A 42 -17.06 2.53 0.49
N PRO A 43 -16.25 3.55 0.15
CA PRO A 43 -14.96 3.34 -0.48
C PRO A 43 -13.98 2.56 0.43
N VAL A 44 -13.22 1.65 -0.19
CA VAL A 44 -12.17 0.88 0.48
C VAL A 44 -10.83 1.14 -0.22
N ALA A 45 -9.94 1.85 0.45
CA ALA A 45 -8.63 2.23 -0.08
C ALA A 45 -7.54 1.27 0.42
N GLY A 46 -6.92 0.54 -0.50
CA GLY A 46 -5.77 -0.32 -0.21
C GLY A 46 -4.47 0.48 -0.12
N PRO A 47 -3.66 0.33 0.95
CA PRO A 47 -2.38 1.03 1.07
C PRO A 47 -1.40 0.79 -0.08
N LEU A 48 -1.23 -0.45 -0.53
CA LEU A 48 -0.35 -0.77 -1.67
C LEU A 48 -0.89 -0.13 -2.95
N GLN A 49 -2.17 -0.36 -3.26
CA GLN A 49 -2.77 0.19 -4.47
C GLN A 49 -2.68 1.71 -4.50
N SER A 50 -3.07 2.38 -3.41
CA SER A 50 -3.08 3.84 -3.33
C SER A 50 -1.68 4.42 -3.52
N SER A 51 -0.66 3.84 -2.88
CA SER A 51 0.71 4.32 -3.01
C SER A 51 1.30 4.07 -4.39
N CYS A 52 1.05 2.92 -5.02
CA CYS A 52 1.51 2.66 -6.39
C CYS A 52 0.84 3.57 -7.42
N VAL A 53 -0.47 3.87 -7.25
CA VAL A 53 -1.18 4.83 -8.11
C VAL A 53 -0.58 6.24 -7.96
N ILE A 54 -0.35 6.71 -6.73
CA ILE A 54 0.30 8.01 -6.51
C ILE A 54 1.71 8.01 -7.08
N ALA A 55 2.51 6.97 -6.84
CA ALA A 55 3.86 6.88 -7.35
C ALA A 55 3.93 6.94 -8.88
N SER A 56 3.00 6.29 -9.58
CA SER A 56 2.91 6.32 -11.05
C SER A 56 2.55 7.70 -11.63
N THR A 57 2.11 8.64 -10.81
CA THR A 57 1.88 10.05 -11.23
C THR A 57 3.07 10.96 -10.93
N LEU A 58 4.02 10.52 -10.11
CA LEU A 58 5.18 11.30 -9.68
C LEU A 58 6.45 11.00 -10.48
N GLY A 59 6.50 9.86 -11.15
CA GLY A 59 7.64 9.45 -11.97
C GLY A 59 7.26 8.35 -12.97
N TYR A 60 8.17 8.06 -13.89
CA TYR A 60 7.96 7.01 -14.89
C TYR A 60 8.11 5.60 -14.32
N ARG A 61 8.98 5.45 -13.29
CA ARG A 61 9.26 4.15 -12.69
C ARG A 61 9.32 4.26 -11.16
N PHE A 62 8.55 3.45 -10.48
CA PHE A 62 8.61 3.39 -9.02
C PHE A 62 9.26 2.09 -8.52
N GLY A 63 10.11 2.24 -7.51
CA GLY A 63 10.62 1.12 -6.73
C GLY A 63 9.75 0.84 -5.53
N VAL A 64 9.78 -0.40 -5.03
CA VAL A 64 8.99 -0.81 -3.87
C VAL A 64 9.86 -1.47 -2.82
N ILE A 65 9.73 -1.06 -1.55
CA ILE A 65 10.44 -1.67 -0.42
C ILE A 65 9.44 -2.43 0.45
N THR A 66 9.76 -3.72 0.69
CA THR A 66 8.99 -4.62 1.55
C THR A 66 9.84 -5.05 2.77
N PRO A 67 9.21 -5.45 3.91
CA PRO A 67 9.97 -5.88 5.10
C PRO A 67 10.82 -7.12 4.88
N LEU A 68 10.35 -8.10 4.12
CA LEU A 68 10.97 -9.43 4.03
C LEU A 68 11.11 -9.87 2.57
N SER A 69 12.24 -10.47 2.22
CA SER A 69 12.54 -11.00 0.88
C SER A 69 11.51 -12.02 0.39
N LYS A 70 10.94 -12.83 1.27
CA LYS A 70 9.87 -13.78 0.91
C LYS A 70 8.60 -13.12 0.37
N ASN A 71 8.42 -11.81 0.60
CA ASN A 71 7.25 -11.07 0.13
C ASN A 71 7.46 -10.44 -1.26
N ILE A 72 8.68 -10.41 -1.79
CA ILE A 72 8.99 -9.75 -3.08
C ILE A 72 8.06 -10.25 -4.18
N LYS A 73 8.04 -11.56 -4.42
CA LYS A 73 7.20 -12.18 -5.46
C LYS A 73 5.71 -11.86 -5.29
N LEU A 74 5.23 -11.84 -4.06
CA LEU A 74 3.84 -11.52 -3.76
C LEU A 74 3.50 -10.05 -4.06
N VAL A 75 4.41 -9.14 -3.75
CA VAL A 75 4.26 -7.71 -4.05
C VAL A 75 4.27 -7.49 -5.57
N GLU A 76 5.22 -8.09 -6.29
CA GLU A 76 5.28 -8.05 -7.75
C GLU A 76 3.96 -8.54 -8.38
N GLN A 77 3.44 -9.69 -7.94
CA GLN A 77 2.19 -10.24 -8.44
C GLN A 77 0.99 -9.31 -8.18
N ARG A 78 0.95 -8.67 -7.02
CA ARG A 78 -0.12 -7.69 -6.70
C ARG A 78 -0.05 -6.47 -7.61
N ILE A 79 1.14 -5.93 -7.84
CA ILE A 79 1.35 -4.80 -8.75
C ILE A 79 0.98 -5.20 -10.18
N TRP A 80 1.29 -6.42 -10.58
CA TRP A 80 0.84 -6.98 -11.86
C TRP A 80 -0.68 -7.01 -11.98
N ASN A 81 -1.37 -7.50 -10.96
CA ASN A 81 -2.84 -7.56 -10.92
C ASN A 81 -3.47 -6.16 -10.97
N LEU A 82 -2.81 -5.15 -10.41
CA LEU A 82 -3.21 -3.74 -10.50
C LEU A 82 -2.95 -3.13 -11.89
N LYS A 83 -2.29 -3.84 -12.81
CA LYS A 83 -1.85 -3.35 -14.14
C LYS A 83 -0.84 -2.19 -14.06
N LEU A 84 -0.13 -2.08 -12.95
CA LEU A 84 0.89 -1.06 -12.72
C LEU A 84 2.32 -1.59 -12.90
N HIS A 85 2.48 -2.84 -13.30
CA HIS A 85 3.80 -3.46 -13.53
C HIS A 85 4.66 -2.76 -14.59
N PRO A 86 4.14 -2.06 -15.63
CA PRO A 86 5.01 -1.33 -16.56
C PRO A 86 5.77 -0.18 -15.89
N TYR A 87 5.24 0.33 -14.78
CA TYR A 87 5.86 1.40 -14.00
C TYR A 87 6.78 0.87 -12.88
N LEU A 88 6.84 -0.45 -12.66
CA LEU A 88 7.64 -1.05 -11.59
C LEU A 88 9.11 -1.11 -12.01
N ALA A 89 9.99 -0.42 -11.26
CA ALA A 89 11.44 -0.51 -11.41
C ALA A 89 11.99 -1.79 -10.78
N GLY A 90 11.49 -2.14 -9.60
CA GLY A 90 11.88 -3.35 -8.87
C GLY A 90 11.30 -3.38 -7.46
N VAL A 91 11.44 -4.52 -6.80
CA VAL A 91 11.06 -4.72 -5.39
C VAL A 91 12.28 -5.15 -4.60
N ARG A 92 12.58 -4.46 -3.49
CA ARG A 92 13.67 -4.81 -2.57
C ARG A 92 13.14 -5.00 -1.16
N ALA A 93 13.89 -5.71 -0.32
CA ALA A 93 13.51 -5.98 1.07
C ALA A 93 14.58 -5.49 2.04
N VAL A 94 14.14 -5.10 3.25
CA VAL A 94 15.04 -4.78 4.36
C VAL A 94 15.45 -6.01 5.17
N ASP A 95 14.71 -7.11 5.04
CA ASP A 95 14.87 -8.38 5.78
C ASP A 95 14.84 -8.22 7.31
N ILE A 96 13.94 -7.33 7.76
CA ILE A 96 13.65 -7.12 9.18
C ILE A 96 12.21 -7.58 9.46
N PRO A 97 11.97 -8.43 10.49
CA PRO A 97 10.63 -8.79 10.92
C PRO A 97 9.77 -7.56 11.24
N VAL A 98 8.49 -7.58 10.86
CA VAL A 98 7.61 -6.41 10.96
C VAL A 98 7.57 -5.81 12.37
N LEU A 99 7.54 -6.66 13.41
CA LEU A 99 7.51 -6.21 14.81
C LEU A 99 8.85 -5.61 15.28
N ASP A 100 9.91 -5.80 14.53
CA ASP A 100 11.25 -5.31 14.88
C ASP A 100 11.62 -4.03 14.11
N LEU A 101 10.86 -3.68 13.06
CA LEU A 101 11.15 -2.51 12.21
C LEU A 101 11.34 -1.21 13.02
N ARG A 102 10.60 -1.02 14.08
CA ARG A 102 10.63 0.20 14.88
C ARG A 102 11.49 0.14 16.14
N LYS A 103 12.15 -0.98 16.41
CA LYS A 103 13.02 -1.12 17.58
C LYS A 103 14.24 -0.18 17.54
N ASN A 104 14.73 0.12 16.34
CA ASN A 104 15.81 1.08 16.12
C ASN A 104 15.50 1.92 14.86
N LEU A 105 14.82 3.03 15.07
CA LEU A 105 14.39 3.91 13.98
C LEU A 105 15.57 4.49 13.19
N LYS A 106 16.69 4.85 13.86
CA LYS A 106 17.86 5.38 13.18
C LYS A 106 18.46 4.35 12.23
N ALA A 107 18.70 3.12 12.71
CA ALA A 107 19.24 2.06 11.87
C ALA A 107 18.30 1.71 10.70
N LEU A 108 16.97 1.74 10.92
CA LEU A 108 15.97 1.56 9.86
C LEU A 108 16.08 2.65 8.80
N LEU A 109 16.16 3.92 9.20
CA LEU A 109 16.30 5.05 8.27
C LEU A 109 17.59 4.97 7.46
N ASP A 110 18.69 4.61 8.09
CA ASP A 110 19.99 4.46 7.42
C ASP A 110 19.95 3.31 6.39
N LEU A 111 19.35 2.18 6.75
CA LEU A 111 19.16 1.03 5.85
C LEU A 111 18.23 1.38 4.66
N LEU A 112 17.08 2.01 4.94
CA LEU A 112 16.14 2.45 3.90
C LEU A 112 16.78 3.47 2.96
N THR A 113 17.56 4.41 3.48
CA THR A 113 18.30 5.39 2.67
C THR A 113 19.23 4.69 1.68
N GLY A 114 20.05 3.74 2.15
CA GLY A 114 20.96 2.98 1.30
C GLY A 114 20.22 2.11 0.26
N LEU A 115 19.09 1.52 0.63
CA LEU A 115 18.25 0.74 -0.30
C LEU A 115 17.64 1.64 -1.38
N ILE A 116 17.12 2.79 -1.01
CA ILE A 116 16.54 3.76 -1.97
C ILE A 116 17.60 4.23 -2.95
N GLN A 117 18.80 4.57 -2.48
CA GLN A 117 19.92 4.97 -3.35
C GLN A 117 20.27 3.87 -4.37
N LYS A 118 20.32 2.60 -3.92
CA LYS A 118 20.51 1.47 -4.84
C LYS A 118 19.38 1.34 -5.86
N MET A 119 18.12 1.50 -5.44
CA MET A 119 16.99 1.45 -6.37
C MET A 119 17.04 2.55 -7.43
N VAL A 120 17.48 3.75 -7.06
CA VAL A 120 17.67 4.85 -8.00
C VAL A 120 18.78 4.52 -9.02
N ILE A 121 19.91 4.04 -8.54
CA ILE A 121 21.11 3.84 -9.38
C ILE A 121 21.01 2.55 -10.22
N GLU A 122 20.60 1.46 -9.60
CA GLU A 122 20.66 0.13 -10.22
C GLU A 122 19.35 -0.23 -10.95
N ASP A 123 18.18 0.15 -10.37
CA ASP A 123 16.88 -0.23 -10.90
C ASP A 123 16.25 0.90 -11.73
N GLY A 124 16.79 2.13 -11.66
CA GLY A 124 16.26 3.30 -12.35
C GLY A 124 14.92 3.77 -11.79
N ALA A 125 14.76 3.74 -10.46
CA ALA A 125 13.55 4.21 -9.82
C ALA A 125 13.55 5.74 -9.69
N ASP A 126 12.46 6.38 -10.14
CA ASP A 126 12.21 7.83 -10.00
C ASP A 126 11.46 8.16 -8.69
N VAL A 127 10.76 7.19 -8.14
CA VAL A 127 9.94 7.29 -6.93
C VAL A 127 10.08 5.99 -6.15
N VAL A 128 9.99 6.03 -4.83
CA VAL A 128 10.00 4.81 -4.00
C VAL A 128 8.76 4.73 -3.14
N VAL A 129 8.17 3.55 -3.08
CA VAL A 129 7.01 3.20 -2.23
C VAL A 129 7.48 2.29 -1.10
N THR A 130 7.11 2.60 0.13
CA THR A 130 7.27 1.67 1.25
C THR A 130 5.95 0.94 1.49
N THR A 131 5.94 -0.42 1.47
CA THR A 131 4.66 -1.15 1.49
C THR A 131 4.14 -1.50 2.87
N CYS A 132 4.98 -1.53 3.88
CA CYS A 132 4.56 -2.00 5.21
C CYS A 132 4.10 -0.85 6.10
N MET A 133 3.03 -1.06 6.85
CA MET A 133 2.59 -0.10 7.86
C MET A 133 3.59 0.07 9.02
N GLY A 134 4.54 -0.84 9.17
CA GLY A 134 5.73 -0.63 10.03
C GLY A 134 6.63 0.51 9.59
N PHE A 135 6.55 0.93 8.32
CA PHE A 135 7.25 2.10 7.77
C PHE A 135 6.42 3.39 7.84
N PHE A 136 5.20 3.35 8.35
CA PHE A 136 4.35 4.53 8.42
C PHE A 136 5.05 5.71 9.13
N GLY A 137 5.03 6.87 8.48
CA GLY A 137 5.59 8.12 9.02
C GLY A 137 7.12 8.29 8.88
N VAL A 138 7.85 7.38 8.16
CA VAL A 138 9.29 7.56 7.92
C VAL A 138 9.60 8.31 6.61
N SER A 139 8.64 8.46 5.73
CA SER A 139 8.83 9.03 4.38
C SER A 139 9.37 10.45 4.40
N GLU A 140 8.87 11.29 5.30
CA GLU A 140 9.32 12.68 5.44
C GLU A 140 10.82 12.79 5.76
N GLU A 141 11.30 11.95 6.69
CA GLU A 141 12.71 11.93 7.05
C GLU A 141 13.58 11.32 5.96
N LEU A 142 13.06 10.31 5.24
CA LEU A 142 13.76 9.72 4.09
C LEU A 142 13.91 10.73 2.95
N MET A 143 12.89 11.51 2.63
CA MET A 143 12.95 12.53 1.58
C MET A 143 13.99 13.64 1.84
N LYS A 144 14.44 13.82 3.08
CA LYS A 144 15.58 14.71 3.39
C LYS A 144 16.94 14.08 3.06
N ARG A 145 17.00 12.76 2.82
CA ARG A 145 18.22 11.96 2.68
C ARG A 145 18.42 11.38 1.28
N VAL A 146 17.37 11.38 0.46
CA VAL A 146 17.37 10.78 -0.88
C VAL A 146 16.85 11.76 -1.94
N PRO A 147 17.27 11.64 -3.21
CA PRO A 147 16.93 12.60 -4.26
C PRO A 147 15.56 12.36 -4.91
N VAL A 148 14.79 11.37 -4.44
CA VAL A 148 13.51 10.96 -5.06
C VAL A 148 12.36 11.02 -4.06
N PRO A 149 11.11 11.23 -4.50
CA PRO A 149 9.95 11.14 -3.63
C PRO A 149 9.82 9.75 -2.99
N VAL A 150 9.41 9.72 -1.72
CA VAL A 150 9.11 8.49 -0.98
C VAL A 150 7.65 8.50 -0.56
N VAL A 151 6.87 7.58 -1.13
CA VAL A 151 5.43 7.47 -0.87
C VAL A 151 5.17 6.57 0.34
N ASP A 152 4.53 7.15 1.35
CA ASP A 152 4.08 6.45 2.54
C ASP A 152 2.73 5.77 2.27
N PRO A 153 2.59 4.45 2.50
CA PRO A 153 1.38 3.71 2.17
C PRO A 153 0.18 4.11 3.03
N GLY A 154 0.40 4.52 4.27
CA GLY A 154 -0.68 4.95 5.16
C GLY A 154 -1.26 6.29 4.74
N TRP A 155 -0.40 7.28 4.51
CA TRP A 155 -0.85 8.58 4.00
C TRP A 155 -1.49 8.47 2.63
N ALA A 156 -0.95 7.65 1.73
CA ALA A 156 -1.53 7.42 0.41
C ALA A 156 -2.96 6.87 0.51
N ALA A 157 -3.18 5.87 1.36
CA ALA A 157 -4.50 5.27 1.56
C ALA A 157 -5.49 6.24 2.21
N VAL A 158 -5.06 7.00 3.22
CA VAL A 158 -5.92 8.01 3.88
C VAL A 158 -6.37 9.08 2.88
N ARG A 159 -5.44 9.65 2.10
CA ARG A 159 -5.79 10.68 1.11
C ARG A 159 -6.67 10.13 -0.01
N MET A 160 -6.45 8.90 -0.45
CA MET A 160 -7.32 8.25 -1.43
C MET A 160 -8.74 8.05 -0.88
N ALA A 161 -8.88 7.57 0.35
CA ALA A 161 -10.16 7.41 1.01
C ALA A 161 -10.89 8.76 1.18
N GLU A 162 -10.20 9.78 1.68
CA GLU A 162 -10.76 11.15 1.80
C GLU A 162 -11.22 11.71 0.46
N THR A 163 -10.44 11.50 -0.60
CA THR A 163 -10.78 11.94 -1.96
C THR A 163 -12.08 11.29 -2.42
N CYS A 164 -12.21 9.97 -2.30
CA CYS A 164 -13.43 9.25 -2.67
C CYS A 164 -14.66 9.75 -1.89
N VAL A 165 -14.52 9.94 -0.59
CA VAL A 165 -15.61 10.45 0.27
C VAL A 165 -16.01 11.87 -0.13
N ARG A 166 -15.07 12.78 -0.33
CA ARG A 166 -15.33 14.17 -0.73
C ARG A 166 -15.98 14.28 -2.10
N MET A 167 -15.57 13.41 -3.02
CA MET A 167 -16.17 13.31 -4.36
C MET A 167 -17.50 12.55 -4.37
N ARG A 168 -17.95 12.00 -3.22
CA ARG A 168 -19.14 11.16 -3.09
C ARG A 168 -19.12 9.95 -4.03
N MET A 169 -17.94 9.35 -4.20
CA MET A 169 -17.72 8.20 -5.08
C MET A 169 -17.31 6.97 -4.29
N SER A 170 -17.70 5.81 -4.79
CA SER A 170 -17.28 4.52 -4.30
C SER A 170 -17.01 3.55 -5.45
N HIS A 171 -16.77 2.30 -5.14
CA HIS A 171 -16.43 1.27 -6.12
C HIS A 171 -17.65 0.88 -6.96
N SER A 172 -17.44 0.69 -8.26
CA SER A 172 -18.46 0.21 -9.19
C SER A 172 -19.03 -1.15 -8.75
N LYS A 173 -20.32 -1.22 -8.50
CA LYS A 173 -21.00 -2.48 -8.17
C LYS A 173 -21.25 -3.37 -9.40
N GLY A 174 -21.01 -2.86 -10.60
CA GLY A 174 -20.88 -3.68 -11.80
C GLY A 174 -19.61 -4.54 -11.81
N THR A 175 -18.52 -4.04 -11.18
CA THR A 175 -17.25 -4.78 -11.03
C THR A 175 -17.19 -5.52 -9.70
N TYR A 176 -17.56 -4.86 -8.60
CA TYR A 176 -17.53 -5.38 -7.23
C TYR A 176 -18.97 -5.64 -6.75
N GLY A 177 -19.68 -6.54 -7.45
CA GLY A 177 -21.04 -6.92 -7.11
C GLY A 177 -21.16 -7.51 -5.71
N PHE A 178 -22.31 -7.28 -5.04
CA PHE A 178 -22.55 -7.90 -3.74
C PHE A 178 -22.54 -9.42 -3.86
N PRO A 179 -22.01 -10.13 -2.84
CA PRO A 179 -22.17 -11.57 -2.76
C PRO A 179 -23.65 -11.94 -2.87
N LYS A 180 -23.97 -12.96 -3.66
CA LYS A 180 -25.34 -13.49 -3.69
C LYS A 180 -25.67 -13.99 -2.30
N GLU A 181 -26.81 -13.57 -1.75
CA GLU A 181 -27.36 -14.18 -0.55
C GLU A 181 -27.57 -15.68 -0.81
N LYS A 182 -27.07 -16.52 0.11
CA LYS A 182 -27.25 -17.97 0.06
C LYS A 182 -28.54 -18.37 0.72
#